data_e236247c9958dbfa44aad06ef9c2280d
#
_entry.id   e236247c9958dbfa44aad06ef9c2280d
#
_cell.length_a   1.000
_cell.length_b   1.000
_cell.length_c   1.000
_cell.angle_alpha   90.00
_cell.angle_beta   90.00
_cell.angle_gamma   90.00
#
_symmetry.space_group_name_H-M   'P 1'
#
loop_
_entity.id
_entity.type
_entity.pdbx_description
1 polymer ?
#
loop_
_entity_poly.entity_id
_entity_poly.type
_entity_poly.pdbx_seq_one_letter_code
_entity_poly.pdbx_strand_id
1 'polypeptide(L)'
;MIDQLHLQNLKAWRDSGAVQLAPVTMLLGSNSSGKSTLLQSLLLLKQTVASPDRTIHLNLGGDEANDYFHFGGFDAVLARGAAAPRQFSIALSFQRPEGERVRQGRFACSYGQTASGAVAIQVLELSTVARRFRAVRRERGAYAVYVDDEPRPRGKGPQLAPERSIALPAEALALLGSDGAHLQDLSLALHRELEGIVYLGPLRRRPERDYVWNKTAPGDVGSDGHQAIDALLANALLPSEHQGSVLRSVSHWLQRMGMAEQLSVRAVGRSGRYELLVHHDGVVANLRDVGVGVSQVLPVLAVAYCAPPGSTVLLEEPEIHLHPLAQAVLAEVFAEVSQQRQVQFLVETHSEHLFRRMQTLIARRQASTAQFRMLFVERRGADAVLVPLDVDEFGAVRNWPQHFFGDAMGEAREQARARAQRLREVSGG
;
A
#
# COMPACT_ATOMS: atom_id res chain seq x y z
N MET A 1 9.99 -0.92 7.62
CA MET A 1 8.57 -1.33 7.47
C MET A 1 7.68 -0.47 8.35
N ILE A 2 6.54 -0.05 7.84
CA ILE A 2 5.55 0.77 8.59
C ILE A 2 4.77 -0.16 9.52
N ASP A 3 4.78 0.08 10.82
CA ASP A 3 4.13 -0.79 11.82
C ASP A 3 2.82 -0.20 12.36
N GLN A 4 2.60 1.12 12.18
CA GLN A 4 1.37 1.77 12.61
C GLN A 4 1.02 2.94 11.70
N LEU A 5 -0.29 3.15 11.50
CA LEU A 5 -0.85 4.29 10.78
C LEU A 5 -1.99 4.89 11.62
N HIS A 6 -2.12 6.22 11.63
CA HIS A 6 -3.21 6.91 12.29
C HIS A 6 -3.67 8.10 11.45
N LEU A 7 -4.95 8.15 11.14
CA LEU A 7 -5.59 9.19 10.35
C LEU A 7 -6.63 9.92 11.20
N GLN A 8 -6.64 11.25 11.15
CA GLN A 8 -7.68 12.04 11.79
C GLN A 8 -8.23 13.08 10.82
N ASN A 9 -9.54 13.20 10.75
CA ASN A 9 -10.28 14.10 9.88
C ASN A 9 -9.91 14.01 8.39
N LEU A 10 -9.51 12.82 7.92
CA LEU A 10 -9.13 12.58 6.53
C LEU A 10 -10.26 11.83 5.79
N LYS A 11 -10.92 12.48 4.84
CA LYS A 11 -12.03 11.91 4.03
C LYS A 11 -13.11 11.26 4.91
N ALA A 12 -13.23 9.92 4.86
CA ALA A 12 -14.19 9.17 5.65
C ALA A 12 -13.73 8.91 7.09
N TRP A 13 -12.45 9.13 7.39
CA TRP A 13 -11.88 8.84 8.70
C TRP A 13 -11.95 10.06 9.61
N ARG A 14 -12.89 10.05 10.55
CA ARG A 14 -12.92 11.03 11.64
C ARG A 14 -11.74 10.79 12.58
N ASP A 15 -11.54 9.54 12.98
CA ASP A 15 -10.39 9.04 13.70
C ASP A 15 -10.27 7.53 13.43
N SER A 16 -9.17 7.10 12.84
CA SER A 16 -8.93 5.67 12.59
C SER A 16 -8.44 4.93 13.84
N GLY A 17 -8.09 5.66 14.89
CA GLY A 17 -7.23 5.13 15.94
C GLY A 17 -5.87 4.71 15.41
N ALA A 18 -5.09 4.06 16.26
CA ALA A 18 -3.78 3.52 15.92
C ALA A 18 -3.93 2.19 15.16
N VAL A 19 -3.93 2.24 13.84
CA VAL A 19 -4.05 1.07 12.96
C VAL A 19 -2.73 0.31 12.97
N GLN A 20 -2.71 -0.85 13.61
CA GLN A 20 -1.53 -1.73 13.63
C GLN A 20 -1.39 -2.46 12.30
N LEU A 21 -0.20 -2.43 11.72
CA LEU A 21 0.14 -3.10 10.48
C LEU A 21 1.06 -4.30 10.75
N ALA A 22 0.97 -5.31 9.91
CA ALA A 22 1.77 -6.54 9.97
C ALA A 22 2.55 -6.71 8.65
N PRO A 23 3.46 -7.69 8.55
CA PRO A 23 4.11 -8.03 7.28
C PRO A 23 3.12 -8.25 6.14
N VAL A 24 1.93 -8.79 6.41
CA VAL A 24 0.81 -8.84 5.46
C VAL A 24 -0.44 -8.29 6.14
N THR A 25 -0.91 -7.16 5.70
CA THR A 25 -2.15 -6.52 6.20
C THR A 25 -3.21 -6.53 5.12
N MET A 26 -4.35 -7.12 5.40
CA MET A 26 -5.52 -7.11 4.52
C MET A 26 -6.53 -6.07 4.98
N LEU A 27 -6.95 -5.21 4.07
CA LEU A 27 -8.06 -4.26 4.24
C LEU A 27 -9.30 -4.83 3.57
N LEU A 28 -10.28 -5.21 4.36
CA LEU A 28 -11.53 -5.84 3.96
C LEU A 28 -12.70 -4.90 4.21
N GLY A 29 -13.82 -5.09 3.55
CA GLY A 29 -15.03 -4.28 3.76
C GLY A 29 -15.75 -3.93 2.46
N SER A 30 -16.91 -3.30 2.56
CA SER A 30 -17.72 -2.90 1.40
C SER A 30 -17.06 -1.80 0.57
N ASN A 31 -17.55 -1.61 -0.66
CA ASN A 31 -17.11 -0.49 -1.51
C ASN A 31 -17.38 0.85 -0.81
N SER A 32 -16.48 1.81 -1.04
CA SER A 32 -16.58 3.16 -0.46
C SER A 32 -16.59 3.20 1.08
N SER A 33 -16.15 2.13 1.76
CA SER A 33 -16.05 2.13 3.23
C SER A 33 -14.89 2.98 3.77
N GLY A 34 -13.88 3.28 2.96
CA GLY A 34 -12.70 4.06 3.34
C GLY A 34 -11.39 3.28 3.31
N LYS A 35 -11.38 2.02 2.83
CA LYS A 35 -10.18 1.17 2.69
C LYS A 35 -9.07 1.86 1.90
N SER A 36 -9.38 2.27 0.66
CA SER A 36 -8.42 2.93 -0.23
C SER A 36 -7.84 4.22 0.37
N THR A 37 -8.59 4.91 1.24
CA THR A 37 -8.08 6.11 1.92
C THR A 37 -6.89 5.81 2.84
N LEU A 38 -6.83 4.62 3.46
CA LEU A 38 -5.68 4.20 4.25
C LEU A 38 -4.43 4.05 3.37
N LEU A 39 -4.54 3.38 2.22
CA LEU A 39 -3.44 3.25 1.26
C LEU A 39 -3.06 4.61 0.66
N GLN A 40 -4.05 5.39 0.24
CA GLN A 40 -3.86 6.70 -0.35
C GLN A 40 -3.20 7.70 0.60
N SER A 41 -3.36 7.56 1.93
CA SER A 41 -2.68 8.41 2.89
C SER A 41 -1.15 8.22 2.86
N LEU A 42 -0.68 6.99 2.66
CA LEU A 42 0.73 6.67 2.48
C LEU A 42 1.25 7.16 1.13
N LEU A 43 0.46 6.97 0.06
CA LEU A 43 0.79 7.48 -1.28
C LEU A 43 0.84 9.00 -1.32
N LEU A 44 -0.02 9.67 -0.56
CA LEU A 44 -0.01 11.13 -0.41
C LEU A 44 1.32 11.63 0.16
N LEU A 45 1.85 10.94 1.16
CA LEU A 45 3.18 11.25 1.69
C LEU A 45 4.29 10.89 0.69
N LYS A 46 4.19 9.74 0.00
CA LYS A 46 5.14 9.34 -1.04
C LYS A 46 5.22 10.37 -2.17
N GLN A 47 4.08 10.78 -2.76
CA GLN A 47 4.09 11.78 -3.83
C GLN A 47 4.55 13.16 -3.35
N THR A 48 4.35 13.47 -2.05
CA THR A 48 4.87 14.71 -1.46
C THR A 48 6.40 14.71 -1.40
N VAL A 49 7.02 13.61 -0.95
CA VAL A 49 8.49 13.54 -0.88
C VAL A 49 9.13 13.42 -2.25
N ALA A 50 8.43 12.87 -3.23
CA ALA A 50 8.87 12.78 -4.62
C ALA A 50 8.72 14.10 -5.39
N SER A 51 7.95 15.08 -4.87
CA SER A 51 7.73 16.36 -5.55
C SER A 51 9.05 17.10 -5.82
N PRO A 52 9.26 17.65 -7.02
CA PRO A 52 10.42 18.48 -7.32
C PRO A 52 10.43 19.80 -6.51
N ASP A 53 9.25 20.30 -6.14
CA ASP A 53 9.13 21.50 -5.29
C ASP A 53 9.36 21.12 -3.82
N ARG A 54 10.49 21.55 -3.27
CA ARG A 54 10.85 21.32 -1.86
C ARG A 54 10.02 22.13 -0.88
N THR A 55 9.41 23.21 -1.33
CA THR A 55 8.62 24.10 -0.46
C THR A 55 7.19 23.64 -0.26
N ILE A 56 6.74 22.66 -1.05
CA ILE A 56 5.40 22.08 -0.91
C ILE A 56 5.25 21.41 0.46
N HIS A 57 4.20 21.76 1.16
CA HIS A 57 3.92 21.11 2.44
C HIS A 57 3.26 19.74 2.26
N LEU A 58 2.34 19.63 1.31
CA LEU A 58 1.65 18.39 0.98
C LEU A 58 1.18 18.44 -0.48
N ASN A 59 1.55 17.44 -1.27
CA ASN A 59 1.12 17.30 -2.66
C ASN A 59 -0.24 16.60 -2.73
N LEU A 60 -1.33 17.35 -2.95
CA LEU A 60 -2.67 16.80 -3.13
C LEU A 60 -2.93 16.24 -4.54
N GLY A 61 -1.94 16.26 -5.40
CA GLY A 61 -2.03 15.85 -6.79
C GLY A 61 -2.34 17.01 -7.73
N GLY A 62 -2.20 16.77 -9.02
CA GLY A 62 -2.43 17.75 -10.10
C GLY A 62 -1.46 17.59 -11.27
N ASP A 63 -0.37 16.86 -11.08
CA ASP A 63 0.54 16.44 -12.14
C ASP A 63 0.23 14.98 -12.52
N GLU A 64 -0.56 14.80 -13.59
CA GLU A 64 -1.00 13.48 -14.05
C GLU A 64 0.17 12.55 -14.42
N ALA A 65 1.35 13.10 -14.71
CA ALA A 65 2.51 12.31 -15.10
C ALA A 65 3.27 11.72 -13.90
N ASN A 66 3.24 12.40 -12.74
CA ASN A 66 4.08 12.08 -11.61
C ASN A 66 3.31 11.72 -10.34
N ASP A 67 2.02 12.08 -10.25
CA ASP A 67 1.21 11.85 -9.08
C ASP A 67 0.43 10.53 -9.20
N TYR A 68 0.31 9.81 -8.09
CA TYR A 68 -0.48 8.56 -8.03
C TYR A 68 -1.98 8.81 -8.14
N PHE A 69 -2.44 9.97 -7.66
CA PHE A 69 -3.85 10.40 -7.69
C PHE A 69 -3.96 11.91 -7.45
N HIS A 70 -5.14 12.44 -7.75
CA HIS A 70 -5.48 13.83 -7.53
C HIS A 70 -6.68 13.95 -6.59
N PHE A 71 -6.49 14.51 -5.40
CA PHE A 71 -7.56 14.71 -4.42
C PHE A 71 -8.38 15.99 -4.64
N GLY A 72 -7.98 16.84 -5.57
CA GLY A 72 -8.57 18.16 -5.79
C GLY A 72 -7.97 19.19 -4.84
N GLY A 73 -8.68 19.61 -3.82
CA GLY A 73 -8.20 20.61 -2.87
C GLY A 73 -8.32 20.16 -1.42
N PHE A 74 -7.93 21.03 -0.51
CA PHE A 74 -7.99 20.79 0.94
C PHE A 74 -9.37 20.32 1.40
N ASP A 75 -10.45 20.97 0.91
CA ASP A 75 -11.83 20.63 1.30
C ASP A 75 -12.28 19.23 0.83
N ALA A 76 -11.70 18.73 -0.26
CA ALA A 76 -12.01 17.39 -0.74
C ALA A 76 -11.32 16.29 0.09
N VAL A 77 -10.26 16.65 0.81
CA VAL A 77 -9.50 15.75 1.70
C VAL A 77 -10.02 15.79 3.13
N LEU A 78 -10.46 16.93 3.59
CA LEU A 78 -10.97 17.11 4.96
C LEU A 78 -12.26 16.33 5.17
N ALA A 79 -12.39 15.66 6.32
CA ALA A 79 -13.60 14.94 6.69
C ALA A 79 -14.82 15.88 6.76
N ARG A 80 -15.96 15.43 6.25
CA ARG A 80 -17.19 16.21 6.25
C ARG A 80 -17.60 16.54 7.69
N GLY A 81 -17.91 17.82 7.95
CA GLY A 81 -18.30 18.29 9.28
C GLY A 81 -17.14 18.27 10.30
N ALA A 82 -15.89 18.33 9.86
CA ALA A 82 -14.76 18.52 10.78
C ALA A 82 -14.93 19.84 11.55
N ALA A 83 -14.80 19.74 12.88
CA ALA A 83 -14.89 20.92 13.77
C ALA A 83 -13.70 21.86 13.58
N ALA A 84 -13.86 23.10 13.99
CA ALA A 84 -12.74 24.04 14.07
C ALA A 84 -11.73 23.62 15.16
N PRO A 85 -10.42 23.75 14.92
CA PRO A 85 -9.81 24.21 13.68
C PRO A 85 -9.91 23.15 12.55
N ARG A 86 -10.23 23.61 11.33
CA ARG A 86 -10.36 22.75 10.15
C ARG A 86 -8.99 22.19 9.76
N GLN A 87 -8.67 21.02 10.28
CA GLN A 87 -7.39 20.34 10.13
C GLN A 87 -7.60 18.84 9.99
N PHE A 88 -6.73 18.20 9.24
CA PHE A 88 -6.60 16.73 9.24
C PHE A 88 -5.16 16.34 9.61
N SER A 89 -4.95 15.12 10.06
CA SER A 89 -3.61 14.64 10.37
C SER A 89 -3.36 13.23 9.84
N ILE A 90 -2.08 12.99 9.56
CA ILE A 90 -1.53 11.68 9.21
C ILE A 90 -0.37 11.43 10.16
N ALA A 91 -0.38 10.29 10.83
CA ALA A 91 0.74 9.83 11.62
C ALA A 91 1.07 8.39 11.29
N LEU A 92 2.35 8.05 11.31
CA LEU A 92 2.84 6.69 11.14
C LEU A 92 4.04 6.42 12.05
N SER A 93 4.28 5.16 12.36
CA SER A 93 5.55 4.70 12.92
C SER A 93 6.14 3.61 12.03
N PHE A 94 7.45 3.46 12.12
CA PHE A 94 8.19 2.51 11.30
C PHE A 94 9.35 1.90 12.07
N GLN A 95 9.72 0.69 11.66
CA GLN A 95 10.87 -0.03 12.16
C GLN A 95 11.82 -0.39 11.02
N ARG A 96 13.13 -0.29 11.29
CA ARG A 96 14.19 -0.60 10.34
C ARG A 96 15.09 -1.70 10.88
N PRO A 97 15.83 -2.42 10.02
CA PRO A 97 16.74 -3.48 10.43
C PRO A 97 17.80 -3.03 11.42
N GLU A 98 18.38 -3.96 12.13
CA GLU A 98 19.56 -3.71 12.97
C GLU A 98 20.75 -3.20 12.14
N GLY A 99 21.49 -2.26 12.71
CA GLY A 99 22.63 -1.60 12.04
C GLY A 99 22.29 -0.25 11.40
N GLU A 100 21.01 0.10 11.25
CA GLU A 100 20.61 1.45 10.83
C GLU A 100 20.73 2.46 11.98
N ARG A 101 21.10 3.72 11.67
CA ARG A 101 21.22 4.79 12.67
C ARG A 101 19.91 5.09 13.41
N VAL A 102 18.80 5.01 12.69
CA VAL A 102 17.45 5.13 13.25
C VAL A 102 16.74 3.80 13.08
N ARG A 103 16.54 3.07 14.17
CA ARG A 103 15.86 1.78 14.18
C ARG A 103 14.35 1.90 14.27
N GLN A 104 13.88 2.91 14.98
CA GLN A 104 12.45 3.20 15.18
C GLN A 104 12.22 4.69 15.06
N GLY A 105 11.21 5.05 14.28
CA GLY A 105 10.81 6.44 14.13
C GLY A 105 9.30 6.58 14.10
N ARG A 106 8.84 7.73 14.55
CA ARG A 106 7.45 8.14 14.46
C ARG A 106 7.36 9.49 13.76
N PHE A 107 6.42 9.60 12.86
CA PHE A 107 6.02 10.80 12.17
C PHE A 107 4.59 11.13 12.54
N ALA A 108 4.27 12.40 12.76
CA ALA A 108 2.91 12.91 12.83
C ALA A 108 2.88 14.32 12.26
N CYS A 109 1.95 14.55 11.35
CA CYS A 109 1.78 15.85 10.73
C CYS A 109 0.31 16.23 10.65
N SER A 110 -0.01 17.45 11.08
CA SER A 110 -1.32 18.04 10.92
C SER A 110 -1.28 19.15 9.87
N TYR A 111 -2.32 19.18 9.04
CA TYR A 111 -2.44 20.07 7.90
C TYR A 111 -3.70 20.92 8.02
N GLY A 112 -3.57 22.19 7.71
CA GLY A 112 -4.66 23.15 7.63
C GLY A 112 -4.53 23.98 6.37
N GLN A 113 -5.45 24.90 6.16
CA GLN A 113 -5.47 25.79 5.01
C GLN A 113 -5.00 27.20 5.42
N THR A 114 -4.21 27.83 4.56
CA THR A 114 -3.83 29.24 4.69
C THR A 114 -4.98 30.14 4.24
N ALA A 115 -4.89 31.42 4.53
CA ALA A 115 -5.84 32.40 4.03
C ALA A 115 -5.87 32.48 2.48
N SER A 116 -4.77 32.10 1.82
CA SER A 116 -4.70 32.03 0.35
C SER A 116 -5.25 30.72 -0.24
N GLY A 117 -5.72 29.79 0.61
CA GLY A 117 -6.25 28.48 0.17
C GLY A 117 -5.21 27.38 0.05
N ALA A 118 -3.92 27.67 0.19
CA ALA A 118 -2.86 26.65 0.12
C ALA A 118 -2.84 25.76 1.35
N VAL A 119 -2.45 24.49 1.17
CA VAL A 119 -2.24 23.56 2.30
C VAL A 119 -0.98 23.95 3.05
N ALA A 120 -1.07 24.01 4.38
CA ALA A 120 0.08 24.29 5.24
C ALA A 120 0.13 23.34 6.43
N ILE A 121 1.34 22.91 6.76
CA ILE A 121 1.62 22.18 7.99
C ILE A 121 1.27 23.08 9.17
N GLN A 122 0.48 22.57 10.11
CA GLN A 122 0.19 23.24 11.36
C GLN A 122 1.15 22.76 12.46
N VAL A 123 1.36 21.46 12.53
CA VAL A 123 2.33 20.81 13.43
C VAL A 123 2.99 19.68 12.66
N LEU A 124 4.31 19.66 12.64
CA LEU A 124 5.12 18.50 12.27
C LEU A 124 5.77 17.95 13.53
N GLU A 125 5.63 16.68 13.79
CA GLU A 125 6.33 15.97 14.85
C GLU A 125 7.11 14.80 14.27
N LEU A 126 8.39 14.74 14.61
CA LEU A 126 9.28 13.61 14.31
C LEU A 126 9.89 13.14 15.63
N SER A 127 9.79 11.86 15.95
CA SER A 127 10.30 11.35 17.21
C SER A 127 10.93 9.96 17.09
N THR A 128 11.87 9.70 17.97
CA THR A 128 12.38 8.37 18.31
C THR A 128 12.03 8.08 19.77
N VAL A 129 12.43 6.92 20.29
CA VAL A 129 12.31 6.63 21.74
C VAL A 129 13.05 7.65 22.59
N ALA A 130 14.18 8.22 22.10
CA ALA A 130 15.07 9.08 22.85
C ALA A 130 14.78 10.58 22.71
N ARG A 131 14.20 11.02 21.58
CA ARG A 131 14.04 12.45 21.25
C ARG A 131 12.75 12.72 20.51
N ARG A 132 12.13 13.88 20.78
CA ARG A 132 10.95 14.39 20.10
C ARG A 132 11.21 15.79 19.54
N PHE A 133 11.00 15.95 18.25
CA PHE A 133 11.14 17.21 17.53
C PHE A 133 9.78 17.67 17.05
N ARG A 134 9.43 18.93 17.30
CA ARG A 134 8.18 19.53 16.81
C ARG A 134 8.43 20.85 16.13
N ALA A 135 7.83 21.05 14.95
CA ALA A 135 7.73 22.36 14.31
C ALA A 135 6.26 22.79 14.34
N VAL A 136 5.96 23.88 15.03
CA VAL A 136 4.59 24.38 15.21
C VAL A 136 4.44 25.72 14.49
N ARG A 137 3.43 25.79 13.60
CA ARG A 137 3.11 27.01 12.86
C ARG A 137 2.61 28.09 13.82
N ARG A 138 3.13 29.29 13.65
CA ARG A 138 2.75 30.50 14.40
C ARG A 138 1.96 31.44 13.48
N GLU A 139 1.43 32.50 14.10
CA GLU A 139 0.84 33.58 13.35
C GLU A 139 1.79 34.09 12.25
N ARG A 140 1.24 34.53 11.13
CA ARG A 140 1.97 35.01 9.94
C ARG A 140 2.85 33.96 9.25
N GLY A 141 2.63 32.66 9.53
CA GLY A 141 3.30 31.56 8.81
C GLY A 141 4.72 31.20 9.27
N ALA A 142 5.23 31.81 10.33
CA ALA A 142 6.49 31.41 10.95
C ALA A 142 6.32 30.08 11.71
N TYR A 143 7.42 29.34 11.91
CA TYR A 143 7.44 28.12 12.71
C TYR A 143 8.31 28.27 13.94
N ALA A 144 7.85 27.74 15.06
CA ALA A 144 8.64 27.56 16.28
C ALA A 144 9.04 26.09 16.39
N VAL A 145 10.31 25.83 16.65
CA VAL A 145 10.86 24.49 16.81
C VAL A 145 11.04 24.16 18.29
N TYR A 146 10.69 22.92 18.65
CA TYR A 146 10.82 22.39 20.01
C TYR A 146 11.60 21.07 19.95
N VAL A 147 12.43 20.84 20.96
CA VAL A 147 13.09 19.56 21.22
C VAL A 147 12.72 19.13 22.62
N ASP A 148 12.09 17.95 22.77
CA ASP A 148 11.57 17.41 24.03
C ASP A 148 10.69 18.44 24.81
N ASP A 149 9.82 19.16 24.05
CA ASP A 149 8.94 20.25 24.50
C ASP A 149 9.64 21.56 24.90
N GLU A 150 10.95 21.62 24.85
CA GLU A 150 11.69 22.86 25.08
C GLU A 150 11.79 23.69 23.79
N PRO A 151 11.38 24.97 23.80
CA PRO A 151 11.47 25.82 22.62
C PRO A 151 12.95 26.10 22.30
N ARG A 152 13.33 25.96 21.05
CA ARG A 152 14.66 26.34 20.56
C ARG A 152 14.64 27.78 20.01
N PRO A 153 15.79 28.48 19.96
CA PRO A 153 15.85 29.85 19.48
C PRO A 153 15.15 30.00 18.12
N ARG A 154 14.41 31.08 17.97
CA ARG A 154 13.71 31.37 16.70
C ARG A 154 14.76 31.80 15.66
N GLY A 155 14.75 31.14 14.50
CA GLY A 155 15.40 31.66 13.32
C GLY A 155 14.65 32.89 12.77
N LYS A 156 15.26 33.62 11.87
CA LYS A 156 14.66 34.79 11.23
C LYS A 156 13.65 34.37 10.14
N GLY A 157 12.35 34.49 10.44
CA GLY A 157 11.30 34.45 9.42
C GLY A 157 10.88 33.04 8.90
N PRO A 158 10.34 32.94 7.66
CA PRO A 158 9.78 31.72 7.08
C PRO A 158 10.80 30.60 6.78
N GLN A 159 12.08 30.86 6.97
CA GLN A 159 13.18 29.93 6.71
C GLN A 159 13.14 28.64 7.56
N LEU A 160 12.29 28.59 8.59
CA LEU A 160 12.10 27.39 9.42
C LEU A 160 10.90 26.54 8.97
N ALA A 161 10.26 26.88 7.87
CA ALA A 161 9.12 26.10 7.36
C ALA A 161 9.56 24.67 7.01
N PRO A 162 8.81 23.64 7.44
CA PRO A 162 9.12 22.27 7.05
C PRO A 162 9.09 22.07 5.55
N GLU A 163 9.95 21.21 5.03
CA GLU A 163 10.06 20.85 3.63
C GLU A 163 9.35 19.50 3.39
N ARG A 164 8.46 19.40 2.39
CA ARG A 164 7.78 18.17 1.95
C ARG A 164 7.19 17.33 3.10
N SER A 165 6.71 17.96 4.16
CA SER A 165 6.17 17.33 5.38
C SER A 165 7.17 16.53 6.24
N ILE A 166 8.39 16.30 5.84
CA ILE A 166 9.27 15.33 6.49
C ILE A 166 10.59 15.90 7.02
N ALA A 167 10.96 17.12 6.64
CA ALA A 167 12.26 17.69 6.98
C ALA A 167 12.14 19.14 7.41
N LEU A 168 13.17 19.62 8.10
CA LEU A 168 13.41 21.03 8.32
C LEU A 168 14.57 21.52 7.43
N PRO A 169 14.57 22.79 6.99
CA PRO A 169 15.65 23.34 6.19
C PRO A 169 16.99 23.36 6.95
N ALA A 170 18.09 23.44 6.19
CA ALA A 170 19.45 23.37 6.75
C ALA A 170 19.71 24.42 7.83
N GLU A 171 19.15 25.62 7.68
CA GLU A 171 19.27 26.71 8.65
C GLU A 171 18.60 26.36 9.98
N ALA A 172 17.44 25.66 9.93
CA ALA A 172 16.76 25.18 11.13
C ALA A 172 17.56 24.07 11.83
N LEU A 173 18.14 23.15 11.05
CA LEU A 173 19.00 22.08 11.58
C LEU A 173 20.25 22.64 12.24
N ALA A 174 20.88 23.64 11.65
CA ALA A 174 22.07 24.32 12.23
C ALA A 174 21.75 24.97 13.57
N LEU A 175 20.57 25.56 13.76
CA LEU A 175 20.13 26.15 15.02
C LEU A 175 19.94 25.13 16.16
N LEU A 176 19.74 23.86 15.80
CA LEU A 176 19.54 22.76 16.77
C LEU A 176 20.87 22.13 17.22
N GLY A 177 21.99 22.46 16.59
CA GLY A 177 23.32 21.91 16.95
C GLY A 177 23.34 20.37 16.80
N SER A 178 23.73 19.67 17.86
CA SER A 178 23.79 18.19 17.88
C SER A 178 22.40 17.53 17.64
N ASP A 179 21.33 18.15 18.12
CA ASP A 179 19.97 17.66 17.91
C ASP A 179 19.57 17.75 16.42
N GLY A 180 20.15 18.71 15.67
CA GLY A 180 19.93 18.84 14.22
C GLY A 180 20.41 17.63 13.42
N ALA A 181 21.53 17.03 13.79
CA ALA A 181 22.03 15.80 13.16
C ALA A 181 21.08 14.61 13.40
N HIS A 182 20.56 14.45 14.62
CA HIS A 182 19.58 13.42 14.94
C HIS A 182 18.27 13.60 14.15
N LEU A 183 17.80 14.85 14.05
CA LEU A 183 16.60 15.16 13.26
C LEU A 183 16.83 14.88 11.78
N GLN A 184 18.01 15.19 11.24
CA GLN A 184 18.37 14.90 9.85
C GLN A 184 18.40 13.38 9.59
N ASP A 185 19.03 12.60 10.48
CA ASP A 185 19.04 11.13 10.36
C ASP A 185 17.61 10.55 10.41
N LEU A 186 16.73 11.09 11.27
CA LEU A 186 15.33 10.67 11.36
C LEU A 186 14.53 11.05 10.12
N SER A 187 14.71 12.28 9.62
CA SER A 187 14.07 12.72 8.36
C SER A 187 14.51 11.87 7.18
N LEU A 188 15.78 11.52 7.09
CA LEU A 188 16.31 10.65 6.04
C LEU A 188 15.76 9.22 6.16
N ALA A 189 15.64 8.69 7.39
CA ALA A 189 15.05 7.37 7.61
C ALA A 189 13.60 7.34 7.16
N LEU A 190 12.80 8.36 7.53
CA LEU A 190 11.41 8.49 7.06
C LEU A 190 11.31 8.64 5.53
N HIS A 191 12.18 9.46 4.93
CA HIS A 191 12.22 9.63 3.48
C HIS A 191 12.41 8.28 2.77
N ARG A 192 13.36 7.46 3.23
CA ARG A 192 13.63 6.12 2.68
C ARG A 192 12.44 5.16 2.84
N GLU A 193 11.73 5.21 3.97
CA GLU A 193 10.51 4.41 4.16
C GLU A 193 9.42 4.80 3.16
N LEU A 194 9.19 6.10 2.95
CA LEU A 194 8.20 6.60 2.00
C LEU A 194 8.60 6.35 0.54
N GLU A 195 9.88 6.52 0.20
CA GLU A 195 10.42 6.20 -1.13
C GLU A 195 10.30 4.70 -1.43
N GLY A 196 10.54 3.84 -0.43
CA GLY A 196 10.42 2.39 -0.52
C GLY A 196 8.99 1.86 -0.63
N ILE A 197 7.97 2.71 -0.66
CA ILE A 197 6.59 2.29 -0.94
C ILE A 197 6.47 2.01 -2.44
N VAL A 198 5.97 0.83 -2.79
CA VAL A 198 5.63 0.44 -4.17
C VAL A 198 4.13 0.30 -4.27
N TYR A 199 3.51 0.82 -5.32
CA TYR A 199 2.07 0.81 -5.48
C TYR A 199 1.64 0.15 -6.78
N LEU A 200 0.64 -0.72 -6.69
CA LEU A 200 -0.05 -1.29 -7.84
C LEU A 200 -1.57 -1.14 -7.64
N GLY A 201 -2.18 -0.33 -8.50
CA GLY A 201 -3.61 -0.05 -8.50
C GLY A 201 -4.46 -1.18 -9.09
N PRO A 202 -5.79 -1.04 -9.04
CA PRO A 202 -6.72 -2.07 -9.51
C PRO A 202 -6.82 -2.16 -11.03
N LEU A 203 -6.57 -1.05 -11.74
CA LEU A 203 -6.62 -0.99 -13.19
C LEU A 203 -5.23 -1.27 -13.77
N ARG A 204 -5.02 -2.47 -14.28
CA ARG A 204 -3.74 -2.88 -14.83
C ARG A 204 -3.73 -2.75 -16.34
N ARG A 205 -2.56 -2.37 -16.87
CA ARG A 205 -2.36 -2.18 -18.30
C ARG A 205 -2.57 -3.49 -19.06
N ARG A 206 -3.22 -3.40 -20.22
CA ARG A 206 -3.37 -4.55 -21.12
C ARG A 206 -2.02 -4.95 -21.69
N PRO A 207 -1.76 -6.26 -21.86
CA PRO A 207 -0.48 -6.73 -22.42
C PRO A 207 -0.34 -6.30 -23.87
N GLU A 208 0.90 -5.98 -24.24
CA GLU A 208 1.30 -5.72 -25.62
C GLU A 208 1.77 -7.03 -26.26
N ARG A 209 1.85 -7.07 -27.60
CA ARG A 209 2.35 -8.25 -28.31
C ARG A 209 3.86 -8.41 -28.15
N ASP A 210 4.57 -7.31 -28.17
CA ASP A 210 6.00 -7.24 -27.94
C ASP A 210 6.37 -5.94 -27.23
N TYR A 211 7.49 -5.94 -26.54
CA TYR A 211 7.97 -4.86 -25.68
C TYR A 211 9.34 -4.40 -26.16
N VAL A 212 9.53 -3.10 -26.31
CA VAL A 212 10.85 -2.49 -26.55
C VAL A 212 11.55 -2.37 -25.20
N TRP A 213 12.68 -3.04 -25.04
CA TRP A 213 13.43 -2.99 -23.80
C TRP A 213 14.77 -2.28 -23.96
N ASN A 214 14.99 -1.27 -23.13
CA ASN A 214 16.19 -0.41 -23.17
C ASN A 214 17.40 -0.97 -22.42
N LYS A 215 17.39 -2.26 -22.09
CA LYS A 215 18.45 -2.98 -21.34
C LYS A 215 18.74 -2.39 -19.96
N THR A 216 17.73 -1.79 -19.33
CA THR A 216 17.79 -1.27 -17.96
C THR A 216 16.73 -1.94 -17.09
N ALA A 217 17.00 -2.10 -15.80
CA ALA A 217 16.00 -2.51 -14.84
C ALA A 217 15.19 -1.27 -14.42
N PRO A 218 13.85 -1.33 -14.44
CA PRO A 218 13.04 -0.24 -13.92
C PRO A 218 13.21 -0.11 -12.42
N GLY A 219 13.05 1.11 -11.89
CA GLY A 219 13.10 1.36 -10.44
C GLY A 219 11.81 0.95 -9.73
N ASP A 220 10.70 0.85 -10.47
CA ASP A 220 9.35 0.53 -9.99
C ASP A 220 8.59 -0.18 -11.11
N VAL A 221 7.52 -0.89 -10.78
CA VAL A 221 6.64 -1.56 -11.78
C VAL A 221 5.58 -0.62 -12.37
N GLY A 222 5.43 0.58 -11.81
CA GLY A 222 4.38 1.54 -12.16
C GLY A 222 3.02 1.22 -11.52
N SER A 223 2.21 2.25 -11.31
CA SER A 223 0.92 2.14 -10.63
C SER A 223 -0.12 1.27 -11.36
N ASP A 224 -0.01 1.13 -12.68
CA ASP A 224 -0.81 0.26 -13.54
C ASP A 224 -0.07 -1.03 -13.98
N GLY A 225 1.16 -1.23 -13.48
CA GLY A 225 2.00 -2.36 -13.84
C GLY A 225 2.66 -2.27 -15.21
N HIS A 226 2.69 -1.09 -15.85
CA HIS A 226 3.24 -0.93 -17.21
C HIS A 226 4.73 -1.32 -17.32
N GLN A 227 5.50 -1.23 -16.24
CA GLN A 227 6.91 -1.63 -16.20
C GLN A 227 7.14 -3.05 -15.65
N ALA A 228 6.07 -3.78 -15.32
CA ALA A 228 6.20 -5.13 -14.80
C ALA A 228 6.92 -6.08 -15.78
N ILE A 229 6.63 -5.94 -17.07
CA ILE A 229 7.28 -6.74 -18.10
C ILE A 229 8.76 -6.36 -18.24
N ASP A 230 9.09 -5.06 -18.19
CA ASP A 230 10.48 -4.60 -18.24
C ASP A 230 11.29 -5.13 -17.05
N ALA A 231 10.68 -5.21 -15.87
CA ALA A 231 11.30 -5.82 -14.69
C ALA A 231 11.58 -7.33 -14.89
N LEU A 232 10.64 -8.06 -15.50
CA LEU A 232 10.83 -9.47 -15.84
C LEU A 232 11.89 -9.66 -16.92
N LEU A 233 11.91 -8.81 -17.96
CA LEU A 233 12.93 -8.83 -19.00
C LEU A 233 14.31 -8.52 -18.42
N ALA A 234 14.42 -7.52 -17.57
CA ALA A 234 15.67 -7.18 -16.88
C ALA A 234 16.21 -8.37 -16.08
N ASN A 235 15.36 -9.03 -15.28
CA ASN A 235 15.77 -10.22 -14.54
C ASN A 235 16.16 -11.39 -15.44
N ALA A 236 15.44 -11.60 -16.55
CA ALA A 236 15.71 -12.71 -17.47
C ALA A 236 16.99 -12.51 -18.30
N LEU A 237 17.31 -11.27 -18.69
CA LEU A 237 18.30 -10.97 -19.73
C LEU A 237 19.56 -10.28 -19.22
N LEU A 238 19.49 -9.51 -18.11
CA LEU A 238 20.69 -8.90 -17.53
C LEU A 238 21.54 -9.96 -16.82
N PRO A 239 22.85 -9.99 -17.09
CA PRO A 239 23.75 -10.88 -16.38
C PRO A 239 23.77 -10.54 -14.88
N SER A 240 23.41 -11.49 -14.04
CA SER A 240 23.47 -11.37 -12.58
C SER A 240 23.52 -12.76 -11.95
N GLU A 241 23.94 -12.85 -10.70
CA GLU A 241 23.93 -14.10 -9.92
C GLU A 241 22.51 -14.69 -9.83
N HIS A 242 21.49 -13.85 -9.88
CA HIS A 242 20.07 -14.24 -9.79
C HIS A 242 19.33 -14.15 -11.13
N GLN A 243 20.06 -14.21 -12.26
CA GLN A 243 19.45 -14.14 -13.59
C GLN A 243 18.34 -15.17 -13.76
N GLY A 244 17.18 -14.73 -14.21
CA GLY A 244 16.00 -15.56 -14.45
C GLY A 244 15.31 -16.09 -13.18
N SER A 245 15.76 -15.74 -11.98
CA SER A 245 15.16 -16.22 -10.73
C SER A 245 13.71 -15.72 -10.55
N VAL A 246 13.45 -14.46 -10.83
CA VAL A 246 12.09 -13.88 -10.74
C VAL A 246 11.16 -14.55 -11.76
N LEU A 247 11.62 -14.74 -13.01
CA LEU A 247 10.82 -15.39 -14.03
C LEU A 247 10.46 -16.84 -13.64
N ARG A 248 11.39 -17.58 -13.01
CA ARG A 248 11.14 -18.93 -12.48
C ARG A 248 10.13 -18.90 -11.31
N SER A 249 10.28 -17.97 -10.37
CA SER A 249 9.33 -17.83 -9.24
C SER A 249 7.93 -17.48 -9.74
N VAL A 250 7.83 -16.54 -10.68
CA VAL A 250 6.54 -16.18 -11.30
C VAL A 250 5.93 -17.38 -12.03
N SER A 251 6.71 -18.12 -12.81
CA SER A 251 6.25 -19.36 -13.48
C SER A 251 5.74 -20.40 -12.47
N HIS A 252 6.46 -20.61 -11.36
CA HIS A 252 6.03 -21.52 -10.29
C HIS A 252 4.66 -21.14 -9.73
N TRP A 253 4.43 -19.85 -9.46
CA TRP A 253 3.15 -19.41 -8.93
C TRP A 253 2.01 -19.50 -9.94
N LEU A 254 2.26 -19.19 -11.22
CA LEU A 254 1.28 -19.39 -12.28
C LEU A 254 0.90 -20.87 -12.44
N GLN A 255 1.86 -21.78 -12.29
CA GLN A 255 1.60 -23.22 -12.28
C GLN A 255 0.72 -23.61 -11.09
N ARG A 256 1.03 -23.13 -9.89
CA ARG A 256 0.18 -23.36 -8.70
C ARG A 256 -1.23 -22.78 -8.81
N MET A 257 -1.37 -21.70 -9.56
CA MET A 257 -2.66 -21.09 -9.87
C MET A 257 -3.43 -21.85 -10.98
N GLY A 258 -2.81 -22.84 -11.64
CA GLY A 258 -3.37 -23.55 -12.78
C GLY A 258 -3.54 -22.67 -14.03
N MET A 259 -2.67 -21.67 -14.21
CA MET A 259 -2.79 -20.66 -15.27
C MET A 259 -1.74 -20.78 -16.36
N ALA A 260 -0.55 -21.29 -16.03
CA ALA A 260 0.54 -21.56 -16.97
C ALA A 260 1.57 -22.50 -16.32
N GLU A 261 2.26 -23.29 -17.13
CA GLU A 261 3.36 -24.15 -16.67
C GLU A 261 4.67 -23.37 -16.58
N GLN A 262 4.89 -22.45 -17.52
CA GLN A 262 6.12 -21.67 -17.62
C GLN A 262 5.91 -20.36 -18.39
N LEU A 263 6.68 -19.35 -18.02
CA LEU A 263 6.91 -18.16 -18.83
C LEU A 263 8.29 -18.24 -19.50
N SER A 264 8.38 -17.75 -20.73
CA SER A 264 9.66 -17.58 -21.42
C SER A 264 9.70 -16.26 -22.19
N VAL A 265 10.93 -15.79 -22.43
CA VAL A 265 11.19 -14.57 -23.18
C VAL A 265 11.76 -14.95 -24.54
N ARG A 266 11.24 -14.36 -25.61
CA ARG A 266 11.72 -14.55 -26.98
C ARG A 266 12.07 -13.20 -27.61
N ALA A 267 13.27 -13.09 -28.20
CA ALA A 267 13.66 -11.93 -28.98
C ALA A 267 12.95 -11.92 -30.34
N VAL A 268 12.46 -10.75 -30.75
CA VAL A 268 11.83 -10.53 -32.06
C VAL A 268 12.85 -9.96 -33.02
N GLY A 269 13.46 -10.81 -33.82
CA GLY A 269 14.49 -10.43 -34.77
C GLY A 269 15.71 -9.81 -34.07
N ARG A 270 16.26 -8.71 -34.64
CA ARG A 270 17.42 -7.97 -34.09
C ARG A 270 17.03 -6.57 -33.59
N SER A 271 15.75 -6.32 -33.31
CA SER A 271 15.19 -4.98 -33.10
C SER A 271 15.20 -4.50 -31.64
N GLY A 272 15.71 -5.30 -30.68
CA GLY A 272 15.59 -4.99 -29.25
C GLY A 272 14.17 -5.14 -28.71
N ARG A 273 13.30 -5.83 -29.46
CA ARG A 273 11.93 -6.15 -29.07
C ARG A 273 11.88 -7.58 -28.54
N TYR A 274 11.02 -7.80 -27.55
CA TYR A 274 10.88 -9.09 -26.88
C TYR A 274 9.40 -9.42 -26.69
N GLU A 275 9.07 -10.70 -26.84
CA GLU A 275 7.76 -11.25 -26.50
C GLU A 275 7.86 -12.03 -25.20
N LEU A 276 6.80 -11.95 -24.39
CA LEU A 276 6.59 -12.85 -23.27
C LEU A 276 5.64 -13.98 -23.72
N LEU A 277 6.11 -15.19 -23.62
CA LEU A 277 5.40 -16.39 -24.01
C LEU A 277 4.95 -17.17 -22.78
N VAL A 278 3.71 -17.67 -22.85
CA VAL A 278 3.04 -18.49 -21.84
C VAL A 278 2.95 -19.91 -22.38
N HIS A 279 3.47 -20.86 -21.62
CA HIS A 279 3.38 -22.29 -21.92
C HIS A 279 2.27 -22.92 -21.07
N HIS A 280 1.30 -23.57 -21.69
CA HIS A 280 0.19 -24.24 -21.00
C HIS A 280 -0.38 -25.38 -21.86
N ASP A 281 -0.50 -26.59 -21.27
CA ASP A 281 -1.01 -27.80 -21.93
C ASP A 281 -0.37 -28.08 -23.30
N GLY A 282 0.96 -27.94 -23.38
CA GLY A 282 1.72 -28.16 -24.62
C GLY A 282 1.55 -27.05 -25.68
N VAL A 283 0.80 -25.99 -25.40
CA VAL A 283 0.64 -24.84 -26.28
C VAL A 283 1.53 -23.69 -25.81
N VAL A 284 2.19 -23.03 -26.75
CA VAL A 284 2.97 -21.81 -26.50
C VAL A 284 2.28 -20.63 -27.16
N ALA A 285 1.83 -19.69 -26.36
CA ALA A 285 1.08 -18.51 -26.84
C ALA A 285 1.74 -17.21 -26.35
N ASN A 286 1.56 -16.12 -27.09
CA ASN A 286 1.95 -14.79 -26.64
C ASN A 286 1.09 -14.35 -25.46
N LEU A 287 1.64 -13.62 -24.51
CA LEU A 287 0.90 -13.11 -23.34
C LEU A 287 -0.39 -12.36 -23.72
N ARG A 288 -0.40 -11.70 -24.88
CA ARG A 288 -1.58 -10.99 -25.38
C ARG A 288 -2.73 -11.92 -25.82
N ASP A 289 -2.40 -13.15 -26.19
CA ASP A 289 -3.35 -14.11 -26.79
C ASP A 289 -3.91 -15.10 -25.75
N VAL A 290 -3.45 -15.03 -24.48
CA VAL A 290 -3.95 -15.85 -23.37
C VAL A 290 -5.08 -15.15 -22.60
N GLY A 291 -5.75 -15.92 -21.73
CA GLY A 291 -6.83 -15.39 -20.89
C GLY A 291 -6.38 -14.19 -20.02
N VAL A 292 -7.28 -13.24 -19.81
CA VAL A 292 -7.03 -11.99 -19.09
C VAL A 292 -6.43 -12.20 -17.70
N GLY A 293 -6.75 -13.30 -17.02
CA GLY A 293 -6.26 -13.59 -15.67
C GLY A 293 -4.74 -13.61 -15.57
N VAL A 294 -4.04 -14.23 -16.56
CA VAL A 294 -2.56 -14.27 -16.57
C VAL A 294 -1.99 -12.86 -16.63
N SER A 295 -2.49 -12.04 -17.55
CA SER A 295 -2.02 -10.66 -17.71
C SER A 295 -2.32 -9.78 -16.49
N GLN A 296 -3.38 -10.08 -15.75
CA GLN A 296 -3.77 -9.31 -14.55
C GLN A 296 -2.97 -9.72 -13.30
N VAL A 297 -2.61 -10.98 -13.15
CA VAL A 297 -1.82 -11.43 -11.99
C VAL A 297 -0.32 -11.20 -12.19
N LEU A 298 0.15 -11.15 -13.41
CA LEU A 298 1.58 -11.01 -13.72
C LEU A 298 2.23 -9.76 -13.08
N PRO A 299 1.64 -8.54 -13.13
CA PRO A 299 2.17 -7.39 -12.41
C PRO A 299 2.20 -7.58 -10.89
N VAL A 300 1.23 -8.29 -10.30
CA VAL A 300 1.20 -8.58 -8.86
C VAL A 300 2.37 -9.49 -8.47
N LEU A 301 2.64 -10.54 -9.25
CA LEU A 301 3.77 -11.43 -9.03
C LEU A 301 5.10 -10.72 -9.30
N ALA A 302 5.16 -9.90 -10.35
CA ALA A 302 6.35 -9.11 -10.66
C ALA A 302 6.71 -8.15 -9.52
N VAL A 303 5.75 -7.37 -9.00
CA VAL A 303 6.00 -6.45 -7.88
C VAL A 303 6.44 -7.20 -6.63
N ALA A 304 5.82 -8.33 -6.32
CA ALA A 304 6.17 -9.13 -5.14
C ALA A 304 7.64 -9.58 -5.17
N TYR A 305 8.16 -9.95 -6.33
CA TYR A 305 9.53 -10.43 -6.47
C TYR A 305 10.56 -9.38 -6.89
N CYS A 306 10.15 -8.26 -7.49
CA CYS A 306 11.04 -7.17 -7.89
C CYS A 306 11.17 -6.07 -6.85
N ALA A 307 10.19 -5.91 -5.95
CA ALA A 307 10.27 -4.93 -4.87
C ALA A 307 11.54 -5.15 -4.02
N PRO A 308 12.31 -4.10 -3.71
CA PRO A 308 13.48 -4.21 -2.86
C PRO A 308 13.16 -4.79 -1.48
N PRO A 309 14.06 -5.55 -0.85
CA PRO A 309 13.89 -5.97 0.54
C PRO A 309 13.65 -4.76 1.48
N GLY A 310 12.72 -4.90 2.41
CA GLY A 310 12.32 -3.82 3.32
C GLY A 310 11.28 -2.86 2.75
N SER A 311 10.86 -3.01 1.48
CA SER A 311 9.79 -2.20 0.86
C SER A 311 8.42 -2.49 1.45
N THR A 312 7.53 -1.50 1.36
CA THR A 312 6.09 -1.65 1.61
C THR A 312 5.33 -1.63 0.27
N VAL A 313 4.69 -2.73 -0.09
CA VAL A 313 3.91 -2.88 -1.32
C VAL A 313 2.44 -2.67 -1.02
N LEU A 314 1.85 -1.67 -1.66
CA LEU A 314 0.43 -1.35 -1.59
C LEU A 314 -0.27 -1.94 -2.81
N LEU A 315 -1.26 -2.81 -2.59
CA LEU A 315 -2.02 -3.48 -3.64
C LEU A 315 -3.49 -3.16 -3.50
N GLU A 316 -4.11 -2.70 -4.57
CA GLU A 316 -5.57 -2.59 -4.66
C GLU A 316 -6.12 -3.72 -5.54
N GLU A 317 -7.03 -4.51 -4.95
CA GLU A 317 -7.77 -5.59 -5.60
C GLU A 317 -6.88 -6.51 -6.47
N PRO A 318 -5.82 -7.14 -5.89
CA PRO A 318 -4.91 -8.00 -6.67
C PRO A 318 -5.59 -9.22 -7.27
N GLU A 319 -6.76 -9.57 -6.79
CA GLU A 319 -7.57 -10.72 -7.20
C GLU A 319 -8.48 -10.48 -8.41
N ILE A 320 -8.58 -9.27 -8.94
CA ILE A 320 -9.49 -8.95 -10.06
C ILE A 320 -9.20 -9.87 -11.26
N HIS A 321 -10.28 -10.38 -11.86
CA HIS A 321 -10.28 -11.31 -13.00
C HIS A 321 -9.62 -12.66 -12.75
N LEU A 322 -9.32 -13.03 -11.49
CA LEU A 322 -8.76 -14.32 -11.15
C LEU A 322 -9.84 -15.33 -10.77
N HIS A 323 -9.62 -16.58 -11.19
CA HIS A 323 -10.42 -17.72 -10.70
C HIS A 323 -10.20 -17.91 -9.18
N PRO A 324 -11.19 -18.39 -8.41
CA PRO A 324 -11.09 -18.62 -6.95
C PRO A 324 -9.82 -19.32 -6.48
N LEU A 325 -9.34 -20.33 -7.20
CA LEU A 325 -8.08 -21.00 -6.88
C LEU A 325 -6.89 -20.03 -6.92
N ALA A 326 -6.77 -19.23 -7.97
CA ALA A 326 -5.68 -18.27 -8.13
C ALA A 326 -5.74 -17.17 -7.05
N GLN A 327 -6.96 -16.70 -6.70
CA GLN A 327 -7.16 -15.77 -5.59
C GLN A 327 -6.64 -16.34 -4.26
N ALA A 328 -6.94 -17.61 -3.99
CA ALA A 328 -6.44 -18.29 -2.79
C ALA A 328 -4.90 -18.39 -2.80
N VAL A 329 -4.29 -18.74 -3.93
CA VAL A 329 -2.82 -18.87 -4.06
C VAL A 329 -2.10 -17.54 -3.82
N LEU A 330 -2.72 -16.39 -4.11
CA LEU A 330 -2.12 -15.07 -3.78
C LEU A 330 -1.81 -14.92 -2.30
N ALA A 331 -2.62 -15.48 -1.40
CA ALA A 331 -2.32 -15.45 0.03
C ALA A 331 -1.00 -16.17 0.37
N GLU A 332 -0.70 -17.25 -0.35
CA GLU A 332 0.55 -17.99 -0.18
C GLU A 332 1.75 -17.19 -0.73
N VAL A 333 1.56 -16.52 -1.88
CA VAL A 333 2.57 -15.58 -2.42
C VAL A 333 2.93 -14.52 -1.38
N PHE A 334 1.93 -13.85 -0.82
CA PHE A 334 2.19 -12.78 0.16
C PHE A 334 2.83 -13.30 1.42
N ALA A 335 2.40 -14.48 1.92
CA ALA A 335 2.99 -15.12 3.08
C ALA A 335 4.47 -15.47 2.86
N GLU A 336 4.77 -16.13 1.74
CA GLU A 336 6.12 -16.57 1.42
C GLU A 336 7.06 -15.39 1.17
N VAL A 337 6.66 -14.46 0.30
CA VAL A 337 7.51 -13.32 -0.08
C VAL A 337 7.77 -12.39 1.11
N SER A 338 6.76 -12.15 1.97
CA SER A 338 6.95 -11.32 3.16
C SER A 338 8.01 -11.89 4.11
N GLN A 339 8.07 -13.23 4.26
CA GLN A 339 9.07 -13.89 5.10
C GLN A 339 10.45 -13.94 4.45
N GLN A 340 10.50 -14.37 3.18
CA GLN A 340 11.79 -14.64 2.51
C GLN A 340 12.50 -13.37 2.08
N ARG A 341 11.75 -12.32 1.72
CA ARG A 341 12.30 -11.09 1.15
C ARG A 341 12.13 -9.86 2.06
N GLN A 342 11.46 -10.04 3.22
CA GLN A 342 11.15 -8.93 4.14
C GLN A 342 10.38 -7.79 3.44
N VAL A 343 9.48 -8.12 2.52
CA VAL A 343 8.58 -7.18 1.86
C VAL A 343 7.28 -7.14 2.65
N GLN A 344 6.82 -5.95 2.97
CA GLN A 344 5.52 -5.74 3.62
C GLN A 344 4.43 -5.57 2.57
N PHE A 345 3.28 -6.22 2.75
CA PHE A 345 2.10 -6.09 1.88
C PHE A 345 0.93 -5.45 2.62
N LEU A 346 0.40 -4.36 2.07
CA LEU A 346 -0.88 -3.79 2.46
C LEU A 346 -1.85 -4.01 1.29
N VAL A 347 -2.83 -4.87 1.48
CA VAL A 347 -3.69 -5.38 0.40
C VAL A 347 -5.14 -4.98 0.65
N GLU A 348 -5.67 -4.12 -0.21
CA GLU A 348 -7.12 -3.89 -0.29
C GLU A 348 -7.74 -4.99 -1.14
N THR A 349 -8.73 -5.70 -0.61
CA THR A 349 -9.33 -6.85 -1.28
C THR A 349 -10.79 -7.09 -0.89
N HIS A 350 -11.54 -7.67 -1.82
CA HIS A 350 -12.89 -8.19 -1.62
C HIS A 350 -12.93 -9.72 -1.67
N SER A 351 -11.77 -10.39 -1.80
CA SER A 351 -11.70 -11.83 -2.00
C SER A 351 -11.90 -12.62 -0.70
N GLU A 352 -13.01 -13.34 -0.61
CA GLU A 352 -13.21 -14.37 0.40
C GLU A 352 -12.18 -15.50 0.28
N HIS A 353 -11.79 -15.87 -0.93
CA HIS A 353 -10.85 -16.97 -1.19
C HIS A 353 -9.45 -16.64 -0.69
N LEU A 354 -8.99 -15.41 -0.89
CA LEU A 354 -7.72 -14.92 -0.36
C LEU A 354 -7.74 -14.92 1.18
N PHE A 355 -8.80 -14.37 1.78
CA PHE A 355 -9.01 -14.35 3.22
C PHE A 355 -9.04 -15.77 3.82
N ARG A 356 -9.85 -16.68 3.27
CA ARG A 356 -9.97 -18.07 3.72
C ARG A 356 -8.64 -18.83 3.64
N ARG A 357 -7.83 -18.56 2.60
CA ARG A 357 -6.52 -19.17 2.48
C ARG A 357 -5.58 -18.67 3.58
N MET A 358 -5.59 -17.39 3.94
CA MET A 358 -4.80 -16.88 5.06
C MET A 358 -5.15 -17.58 6.38
N GLN A 359 -6.45 -17.78 6.67
CA GLN A 359 -6.90 -18.58 7.81
C GLN A 359 -6.34 -20.02 7.75
N THR A 360 -6.36 -20.64 6.57
CA THR A 360 -5.83 -22.00 6.36
C THR A 360 -4.31 -22.05 6.58
N LEU A 361 -3.55 -21.05 6.16
CA LEU A 361 -2.10 -20.98 6.39
C LEU A 361 -1.77 -20.88 7.87
N ILE A 362 -2.54 -20.10 8.64
CA ILE A 362 -2.40 -20.02 10.12
C ILE A 362 -2.71 -21.38 10.74
N ALA A 363 -3.85 -21.99 10.41
CA ALA A 363 -4.27 -23.28 10.94
C ALA A 363 -3.26 -24.40 10.65
N ARG A 364 -2.58 -24.35 9.49
CA ARG A 364 -1.52 -25.30 9.10
C ARG A 364 -0.15 -24.95 9.66
N ARG A 365 -0.02 -23.88 10.45
CA ARG A 365 1.25 -23.37 10.98
C ARG A 365 2.26 -23.00 9.87
N GLN A 366 1.78 -22.71 8.67
CA GLN A 366 2.57 -22.20 7.56
C GLN A 366 2.79 -20.68 7.63
N ALA A 367 1.98 -20.03 8.47
CA ALA A 367 2.11 -18.64 8.84
C ALA A 367 1.63 -18.43 10.28
N SER A 368 2.04 -17.33 10.91
CA SER A 368 1.62 -16.99 12.27
C SER A 368 0.58 -15.86 12.26
N THR A 369 -0.18 -15.73 13.35
CA THR A 369 -1.08 -14.57 13.55
C THR A 369 -0.34 -13.24 13.64
N ALA A 370 0.94 -13.24 14.00
CA ALA A 370 1.78 -12.03 14.00
C ALA A 370 2.16 -11.59 12.59
N GLN A 371 2.22 -12.52 11.63
CA GLN A 371 2.54 -12.21 10.23
C GLN A 371 1.33 -11.59 9.49
N PHE A 372 0.11 -11.94 9.88
CA PHE A 372 -1.11 -11.46 9.24
C PHE A 372 -1.91 -10.54 10.13
N ARG A 373 -2.35 -9.42 9.56
CA ARG A 373 -3.35 -8.52 10.16
C ARG A 373 -4.54 -8.41 9.20
N MET A 374 -5.72 -8.74 9.69
CA MET A 374 -6.96 -8.64 8.93
C MET A 374 -7.81 -7.53 9.53
N LEU A 375 -8.11 -6.52 8.76
CA LEU A 375 -8.78 -5.31 9.18
C LEU A 375 -10.06 -5.15 8.38
N PHE A 376 -11.21 -5.12 9.05
CA PHE A 376 -12.49 -4.86 8.43
C PHE A 376 -12.86 -3.39 8.55
N VAL A 377 -13.17 -2.75 7.42
CA VAL A 377 -13.58 -1.35 7.37
C VAL A 377 -15.05 -1.27 7.03
N GLU A 378 -15.83 -0.71 7.94
CA GLU A 378 -17.27 -0.48 7.76
C GLU A 378 -17.63 0.99 7.82
N ARG A 379 -18.78 1.33 7.27
CA ARG A 379 -19.34 2.68 7.40
C ARG A 379 -20.33 2.71 8.54
N ARG A 380 -20.18 3.69 9.45
CA ARG A 380 -21.17 4.04 10.47
C ARG A 380 -21.61 5.49 10.24
N GLY A 381 -22.72 5.63 9.52
CA GLY A 381 -23.16 6.95 9.04
C GLY A 381 -22.21 7.55 8.02
N ALA A 382 -21.63 8.70 8.30
CA ALA A 382 -20.66 9.37 7.44
C ALA A 382 -19.21 8.87 7.64
N ASP A 383 -18.93 8.24 8.79
CA ASP A 383 -17.56 7.94 9.22
C ASP A 383 -17.18 6.47 8.89
N ALA A 384 -15.92 6.26 8.58
CA ALA A 384 -15.31 4.93 8.48
C ALA A 384 -14.88 4.46 9.88
N VAL A 385 -15.11 3.20 10.16
CA VAL A 385 -14.71 2.55 11.42
C VAL A 385 -13.90 1.30 11.09
N LEU A 386 -12.76 1.14 11.76
CA LEU A 386 -11.91 -0.01 11.63
C LEU A 386 -12.25 -1.05 12.70
N VAL A 387 -12.45 -2.28 12.28
CA VAL A 387 -12.65 -3.44 13.16
C VAL A 387 -11.52 -4.44 12.91
N PRO A 388 -10.49 -4.50 13.77
CA PRO A 388 -9.49 -5.55 13.69
C PRO A 388 -10.13 -6.90 13.91
N LEU A 389 -9.87 -7.88 13.03
CA LEU A 389 -10.37 -9.24 13.20
C LEU A 389 -9.47 -10.00 14.20
N ASP A 390 -10.10 -10.56 15.21
CA ASP A 390 -9.44 -11.42 16.20
C ASP A 390 -9.34 -12.85 15.65
N VAL A 391 -8.18 -13.17 15.07
CA VAL A 391 -7.88 -14.48 14.49
C VAL A 391 -7.02 -15.26 15.45
N ASP A 392 -7.49 -16.44 15.87
CA ASP A 392 -6.74 -17.31 16.77
C ASP A 392 -5.69 -18.17 16.05
N GLU A 393 -4.90 -18.91 16.81
CA GLU A 393 -3.83 -19.78 16.29
C GLU A 393 -4.34 -20.95 15.41
N PHE A 394 -5.64 -21.21 15.42
CA PHE A 394 -6.30 -22.20 14.55
C PHE A 394 -6.89 -21.57 13.30
N GLY A 395 -6.71 -20.27 13.09
CA GLY A 395 -7.24 -19.52 11.95
C GLY A 395 -8.73 -19.16 12.08
N ALA A 396 -9.35 -19.38 13.25
CA ALA A 396 -10.74 -19.01 13.45
C ALA A 396 -10.87 -17.52 13.83
N VAL A 397 -11.87 -16.84 13.25
CA VAL A 397 -12.21 -15.45 13.60
C VAL A 397 -13.24 -15.45 14.73
N ARG A 398 -12.91 -14.81 15.86
CA ARG A 398 -13.77 -14.77 17.05
C ARG A 398 -14.82 -13.65 16.99
N ASN A 399 -14.50 -12.55 16.32
CA ASN A 399 -15.34 -11.35 16.21
C ASN A 399 -15.83 -11.12 14.79
N TRP A 400 -16.46 -12.11 14.16
CA TRP A 400 -16.91 -12.07 12.78
C TRP A 400 -17.91 -10.93 12.54
N PRO A 401 -17.63 -9.97 11.65
CA PRO A 401 -18.56 -8.90 11.33
C PRO A 401 -19.81 -9.44 10.61
N GLN A 402 -20.96 -8.83 10.87
CA GLN A 402 -22.19 -9.17 10.14
C GLN A 402 -22.05 -8.80 8.66
N HIS A 403 -22.57 -9.67 7.78
CA HIS A 403 -22.54 -9.47 6.31
C HIS A 403 -21.15 -9.27 5.70
N PHE A 404 -20.12 -9.87 6.29
CA PHE A 404 -18.71 -9.69 5.92
C PHE A 404 -18.43 -9.97 4.44
N PHE A 405 -18.89 -11.13 3.91
CA PHE A 405 -18.84 -11.52 2.50
C PHE A 405 -20.25 -11.69 1.90
N GLY A 406 -21.21 -10.88 2.29
CA GLY A 406 -22.61 -11.10 1.99
C GLY A 406 -23.24 -12.14 2.94
N ASP A 407 -24.46 -12.55 2.66
CA ASP A 407 -25.18 -13.57 3.44
C ASP A 407 -25.37 -14.86 2.62
N ALA A 408 -24.26 -15.49 2.25
CA ALA A 408 -24.30 -16.74 1.48
C ALA A 408 -25.11 -17.85 2.20
N MET A 409 -25.09 -17.89 3.54
CA MET A 409 -25.92 -18.81 4.31
C MET A 409 -27.39 -18.39 4.37
N GLY A 410 -27.68 -17.08 4.43
CA GLY A 410 -29.03 -16.54 4.31
C GLY A 410 -29.63 -16.82 2.96
N GLU A 411 -28.91 -16.55 1.88
CA GLU A 411 -29.29 -16.88 0.52
C GLU A 411 -29.58 -18.38 0.33
N ALA A 412 -28.71 -19.25 0.83
CA ALA A 412 -28.92 -20.69 0.80
C ALA A 412 -30.17 -21.13 1.57
N ARG A 413 -30.44 -20.52 2.74
CA ARG A 413 -31.66 -20.77 3.53
C ARG A 413 -32.90 -20.25 2.82
N GLU A 414 -32.84 -19.07 2.21
CA GLU A 414 -33.94 -18.49 1.46
C GLU A 414 -34.25 -19.32 0.22
N GLN A 415 -33.24 -19.75 -0.53
CA GLN A 415 -33.37 -20.67 -1.64
C GLN A 415 -34.03 -22.00 -1.21
N ALA A 416 -33.59 -22.57 -0.10
CA ALA A 416 -34.16 -23.80 0.42
C ALA A 416 -35.64 -23.63 0.82
N ARG A 417 -36.00 -22.51 1.45
CA ARG A 417 -37.39 -22.16 1.82
C ARG A 417 -38.26 -21.99 0.56
N ALA A 418 -37.78 -21.20 -0.41
CA ALA A 418 -38.48 -20.96 -1.65
C ALA A 418 -38.71 -22.27 -2.44
N ARG A 419 -37.67 -23.12 -2.46
CA ARG A 419 -37.79 -24.46 -3.08
C ARG A 419 -38.84 -25.35 -2.36
N ALA A 420 -38.81 -25.37 -1.05
CA ALA A 420 -39.77 -26.16 -0.25
C ALA A 420 -41.21 -25.65 -0.43
N GLN A 421 -41.40 -24.34 -0.53
CA GLN A 421 -42.71 -23.74 -0.81
C GLN A 421 -43.23 -24.15 -2.19
N ARG A 422 -42.43 -24.03 -3.25
CA ARG A 422 -42.80 -24.45 -4.60
C ARG A 422 -43.12 -25.94 -4.69
N LEU A 423 -42.38 -26.81 -4.01
CA LEU A 423 -42.67 -28.25 -3.98
C LEU A 423 -44.03 -28.55 -3.32
N ARG A 424 -44.43 -27.80 -2.29
CA ARG A 424 -45.73 -27.93 -1.65
C ARG A 424 -46.88 -27.49 -2.60
N GLU A 425 -46.66 -26.38 -3.33
CA GLU A 425 -47.65 -25.87 -4.32
C GLU A 425 -47.86 -26.86 -5.48
N VAL A 426 -46.79 -27.53 -5.92
CA VAL A 426 -46.86 -28.53 -7.02
C VAL A 426 -47.45 -29.89 -6.54
N SER A 427 -47.22 -30.25 -5.25
CA SER A 427 -47.71 -31.51 -4.68
C SER A 427 -49.09 -31.40 -4.02
N GLY A 428 -49.65 -30.21 -3.90
CA GLY A 428 -50.99 -29.95 -3.33
C GLY A 428 -52.08 -29.60 -4.36
N GLY A 429 -51.74 -29.59 -5.67
CA GLY A 429 -52.68 -29.53 -6.80
C GLY A 429 -52.76 -30.91 -7.47
#